data_6f179f0a185c93d920b8b258772093b7
#
_entry.id   6f179f0a185c93d920b8b258772093b7
#
_cell.length_a   1.000
_cell.length_b   1.000
_cell.length_c   1.000
_cell.angle_alpha   90.00
_cell.angle_beta   90.00
_cell.angle_gamma   90.00
#
_symmetry.space_group_name_H-M   'P 1'
#
loop_
_entity.id
_entity.type
_entity.pdbx_description
1 polymer ?
#
loop_
_entity_poly.entity_id
_entity_poly.type
_entity_poly.pdbx_seq_one_letter_code
_entity_poly.pdbx_strand_id
1 'polypeptide(L)'
;MANLMTVDYKVGNLDIHLDSNIVRNQLVNGQGNVTDQELSYFLNLCKVQKLNPFVKDCYLIKYGDRNPAQMVVSKDLFLKRAEEHPQFDGLDAGIIVERNGEIIYRHGAFYNKRKEELLGGWCEVFRKDRGHPIRAEVSFDEYVGINNKTGKPNSMWATKGATMIRKVALCQALRDSFPNAFQQLYGEEEMNIDLSNKAEVVEAEVVEDTSGFEECARLRNECESLGIDTRSDGVNEWITSKTGLITQDLGQLNASQTAILAKAYKTLIQGKKAKEATVNAPVEDSQSFI
;
A
#
# COMPACT_ATOMS: atom_id res chain seq x y z
N MET A 1 6.96 3.70 -24.57
CA MET A 1 6.05 4.15 -23.48
C MET A 1 5.61 2.90 -22.76
N ALA A 2 5.91 2.78 -21.45
CA ALA A 2 5.41 1.65 -20.67
C ALA A 2 3.88 1.73 -20.63
N ASN A 3 3.23 0.62 -20.95
CA ASN A 3 1.78 0.56 -20.96
C ASN A 3 1.29 0.64 -19.51
N LEU A 4 0.57 1.69 -19.13
CA LEU A 4 0.05 1.86 -17.77
C LEU A 4 -1.03 0.79 -17.56
N MET A 5 -0.72 -0.20 -16.72
CA MET A 5 -1.68 -1.23 -16.31
C MET A 5 -2.39 -0.76 -15.05
N THR A 6 -3.71 -0.83 -15.08
CA THR A 6 -4.58 -0.32 -14.01
C THR A 6 -5.65 -1.34 -13.65
N VAL A 7 -5.97 -1.47 -12.38
CA VAL A 7 -7.10 -2.28 -11.88
C VAL A 7 -7.90 -1.48 -10.86
N ASP A 8 -9.23 -1.56 -11.01
CA ASP A 8 -10.20 -1.01 -10.07
C ASP A 8 -10.99 -2.16 -9.44
N TYR A 9 -11.12 -2.12 -8.12
CA TYR A 9 -11.88 -3.13 -7.37
C TYR A 9 -12.29 -2.61 -6.00
N LYS A 10 -13.18 -3.35 -5.31
CA LYS A 10 -13.63 -3.02 -3.97
C LYS A 10 -13.08 -4.00 -2.94
N VAL A 11 -12.67 -3.46 -1.78
CA VAL A 11 -12.33 -4.21 -0.58
C VAL A 11 -13.23 -3.72 0.55
N GLY A 12 -14.21 -4.54 0.94
CA GLY A 12 -15.32 -4.07 1.77
C GLY A 12 -16.05 -2.90 1.12
N ASN A 13 -16.11 -1.76 1.79
CA ASN A 13 -16.74 -0.53 1.29
C ASN A 13 -15.75 0.44 0.62
N LEU A 14 -14.46 0.08 0.53
CA LEU A 14 -13.42 0.93 -0.03
C LEU A 14 -13.24 0.64 -1.52
N ASP A 15 -13.25 1.68 -2.34
CA ASP A 15 -12.83 1.62 -3.74
C ASP A 15 -11.32 1.71 -3.81
N ILE A 16 -10.69 0.71 -4.41
CA ILE A 16 -9.23 0.61 -4.58
C ILE A 16 -8.91 0.85 -6.04
N HIS A 17 -8.11 1.87 -6.28
CA HIS A 17 -7.48 2.14 -7.57
C HIS A 17 -5.99 1.82 -7.47
N LEU A 18 -5.51 0.89 -8.28
CA LEU A 18 -4.13 0.43 -8.25
C LEU A 18 -3.55 0.38 -9.66
N ASP A 19 -2.46 1.07 -9.90
CA ASP A 19 -1.75 1.08 -11.17
C ASP A 19 -0.30 0.60 -11.04
N SER A 20 0.31 0.30 -12.18
CA SER A 20 1.69 -0.20 -12.24
C SER A 20 2.73 0.78 -11.71
N ASN A 21 2.50 2.09 -11.79
CA ASN A 21 3.42 3.10 -11.26
C ASN A 21 3.34 3.17 -9.73
N ILE A 22 2.12 3.15 -9.17
CA ILE A 22 1.92 3.09 -7.72
C ILE A 22 2.61 1.85 -7.15
N VAL A 23 2.39 0.68 -7.75
CA VAL A 23 3.04 -0.55 -7.28
C VAL A 23 4.56 -0.42 -7.36
N ARG A 24 5.10 -0.01 -8.50
CA ARG A 24 6.55 0.09 -8.73
C ARG A 24 7.25 1.07 -7.79
N ASN A 25 6.63 2.22 -7.53
CA ASN A 25 7.25 3.30 -6.76
C ASN A 25 6.99 3.23 -5.26
N GLN A 26 5.90 2.58 -4.81
CA GLN A 26 5.45 2.66 -3.42
C GLN A 26 5.27 1.31 -2.74
N LEU A 27 4.99 0.23 -3.48
CA LEU A 27 4.55 -1.04 -2.91
C LEU A 27 5.56 -2.18 -3.09
N VAL A 28 6.59 -2.00 -3.92
CA VAL A 28 7.65 -2.99 -4.11
C VAL A 28 8.67 -2.87 -2.97
N ASN A 29 9.00 -4.02 -2.37
CA ASN A 29 10.09 -4.14 -1.41
C ASN A 29 11.27 -4.91 -2.04
N GLY A 30 12.51 -4.57 -1.63
CA GLY A 30 13.73 -5.17 -2.17
C GLY A 30 14.40 -4.27 -3.21
N GLN A 31 15.47 -4.79 -3.82
CA GLN A 31 16.36 -4.02 -4.70
C GLN A 31 16.25 -4.44 -6.18
N GLY A 32 15.39 -5.40 -6.52
CA GLY A 32 15.22 -5.89 -7.89
C GLY A 32 14.20 -5.06 -8.68
N ASN A 33 14.44 -4.95 -9.99
CA ASN A 33 13.51 -4.31 -10.91
C ASN A 33 12.34 -5.24 -11.23
N VAL A 34 11.11 -4.81 -10.94
CA VAL A 34 9.90 -5.59 -11.22
C VAL A 34 9.52 -5.44 -12.69
N THR A 35 9.32 -6.55 -13.38
CA THR A 35 8.90 -6.59 -14.78
C THR A 35 7.42 -6.25 -14.93
N ASP A 36 7.01 -5.85 -16.13
CA ASP A 36 5.60 -5.56 -16.44
C ASP A 36 4.70 -6.80 -16.24
N GLN A 37 5.22 -8.00 -16.52
CA GLN A 37 4.50 -9.25 -16.32
C GLN A 37 4.25 -9.52 -14.82
N GLU A 38 5.25 -9.31 -13.97
CA GLU A 38 5.13 -9.45 -12.50
C GLU A 38 4.16 -8.41 -11.92
N LEU A 39 4.20 -7.17 -12.42
CA LEU A 39 3.24 -6.12 -12.02
C LEU A 39 1.82 -6.49 -12.42
N SER A 40 1.62 -6.96 -13.67
CA SER A 40 0.31 -7.41 -14.15
C SER A 40 -0.24 -8.54 -13.27
N TYR A 41 0.60 -9.51 -12.95
CA TYR A 41 0.23 -10.61 -12.06
C TYR A 41 -0.18 -10.12 -10.67
N PHE A 42 0.63 -9.24 -10.06
CA PHE A 42 0.34 -8.67 -8.75
C PHE A 42 -0.98 -7.87 -8.72
N LEU A 43 -1.20 -7.00 -9.71
CA LEU A 43 -2.42 -6.21 -9.85
C LEU A 43 -3.67 -7.10 -9.94
N ASN A 44 -3.62 -8.13 -10.81
CA ASN A 44 -4.73 -9.06 -10.97
C ASN A 44 -4.96 -9.88 -9.71
N LEU A 45 -3.91 -10.31 -9.01
CA LEU A 45 -4.02 -11.08 -7.79
C LEU A 45 -4.64 -10.24 -6.65
N CYS A 46 -4.23 -8.98 -6.51
CA CYS A 46 -4.87 -8.03 -5.58
C CYS A 46 -6.37 -7.88 -5.86
N LYS A 47 -6.75 -7.73 -7.13
CA LYS A 47 -8.15 -7.62 -7.55
C LYS A 47 -8.96 -8.89 -7.24
N VAL A 48 -8.45 -10.05 -7.65
CA VAL A 48 -9.14 -11.35 -7.47
C VAL A 48 -9.26 -11.70 -6.00
N GLN A 49 -8.19 -11.51 -5.24
CA GLN A 49 -8.13 -11.81 -3.81
C GLN A 49 -8.70 -10.69 -2.93
N LYS A 50 -9.14 -9.56 -3.53
CA LYS A 50 -9.64 -8.39 -2.78
C LYS A 50 -8.67 -7.93 -1.68
N LEU A 51 -7.39 -7.78 -2.03
CA LEU A 51 -6.33 -7.34 -1.12
C LEU A 51 -6.17 -5.82 -1.20
N ASN A 52 -5.93 -5.18 -0.05
CA ASN A 52 -5.61 -3.77 -0.02
C ASN A 52 -4.13 -3.57 0.36
N PRO A 53 -3.22 -3.36 -0.60
CA PRO A 53 -1.80 -3.16 -0.31
C PRO A 53 -1.51 -1.85 0.43
N PHE A 54 -2.39 -0.84 0.37
CA PHE A 54 -2.21 0.44 1.08
C PHE A 54 -2.34 0.29 2.60
N VAL A 55 -3.13 -0.68 3.08
CA VAL A 55 -3.20 -1.03 4.51
C VAL A 55 -2.27 -2.20 4.87
N LYS A 56 -1.34 -2.53 3.97
CA LYS A 56 -0.34 -3.59 4.15
C LYS A 56 -0.94 -4.99 4.28
N ASP A 57 -2.08 -5.25 3.63
CA ASP A 57 -2.61 -6.61 3.51
C ASP A 57 -1.62 -7.54 2.77
N CYS A 58 -0.92 -6.99 1.78
CA CYS A 58 0.08 -7.72 1.01
C CYS A 58 1.26 -6.85 0.59
N TYR A 59 2.36 -7.52 0.20
CA TYR A 59 3.60 -6.91 -0.27
C TYR A 59 4.08 -7.60 -1.53
N LEU A 60 4.65 -6.84 -2.47
CA LEU A 60 5.41 -7.38 -3.59
C LEU A 60 6.89 -7.24 -3.29
N ILE A 61 7.62 -8.36 -3.31
CA ILE A 61 9.02 -8.40 -2.90
C ILE A 61 9.88 -8.95 -4.04
N LYS A 62 10.99 -8.27 -4.35
CA LYS A 62 11.94 -8.72 -5.36
C LYS A 62 13.38 -8.53 -4.89
N TYR A 63 14.04 -9.65 -4.60
CA TYR A 63 15.45 -9.68 -4.19
C TYR A 63 16.38 -9.82 -5.41
N GLY A 64 16.64 -8.70 -6.09
CA GLY A 64 17.49 -8.67 -7.29
C GLY A 64 16.80 -9.16 -8.55
N ASP A 65 17.36 -8.83 -9.71
CA ASP A 65 16.72 -8.98 -11.02
C ASP A 65 16.59 -10.44 -11.48
N ARG A 66 17.43 -11.34 -10.95
CA ARG A 66 17.43 -12.77 -11.32
C ARG A 66 16.32 -13.58 -10.65
N ASN A 67 15.79 -13.11 -9.54
CA ASN A 67 14.74 -13.80 -8.81
C ASN A 67 13.37 -13.30 -9.25
N PRO A 68 12.36 -14.16 -9.35
CA PRO A 68 10.99 -13.71 -9.58
C PRO A 68 10.51 -12.85 -8.41
N ALA A 69 9.64 -11.88 -8.70
CA ALA A 69 8.95 -11.14 -7.66
C ALA A 69 7.96 -12.08 -6.94
N GLN A 70 7.91 -11.99 -5.62
CA GLN A 70 7.05 -12.79 -4.77
C GLN A 70 6.03 -11.91 -4.06
N MET A 71 4.78 -12.34 -4.04
CA MET A 71 3.76 -11.71 -3.23
C MET A 71 3.62 -12.47 -1.92
N VAL A 72 3.67 -11.72 -0.82
CA VAL A 72 3.39 -12.24 0.52
C VAL A 72 2.28 -11.43 1.17
N VAL A 73 1.57 -12.05 2.09
CA VAL A 73 0.49 -11.39 2.82
C VAL A 73 0.84 -11.28 4.31
N SER A 74 0.26 -10.27 4.95
CA SER A 74 0.48 -10.07 6.38
C SER A 74 -0.30 -11.09 7.22
N LYS A 75 0.24 -11.43 8.40
CA LYS A 75 -0.49 -12.21 9.41
C LYS A 75 -1.86 -11.58 9.74
N ASP A 76 -1.93 -10.26 9.72
CA ASP A 76 -3.15 -9.53 10.08
C ASP A 76 -4.26 -9.72 9.04
N LEU A 77 -3.92 -9.91 7.76
CA LEU A 77 -4.87 -10.34 6.75
C LEU A 77 -5.48 -11.72 7.06
N PHE A 78 -4.63 -12.68 7.50
CA PHE A 78 -5.14 -13.99 7.89
C PHE A 78 -6.13 -13.89 9.04
N LEU A 79 -5.82 -13.13 10.08
CA LEU A 79 -6.73 -12.93 11.21
C LEU A 79 -8.02 -12.23 10.78
N LYS A 80 -7.93 -11.14 10.02
CA LYS A 80 -9.08 -10.40 9.51
C LYS A 80 -10.04 -11.31 8.72
N ARG A 81 -9.52 -12.10 7.79
CA ARG A 81 -10.35 -13.03 7.01
C ARG A 81 -10.95 -14.16 7.84
N ALA A 82 -10.21 -14.62 8.85
CA ALA A 82 -10.74 -15.61 9.79
C ALA A 82 -11.91 -15.03 10.59
N GLU A 83 -11.76 -13.83 11.16
CA GLU A 83 -12.82 -13.13 11.90
C GLU A 83 -14.08 -12.86 11.06
N GLU A 84 -13.91 -12.59 9.76
CA GLU A 84 -15.02 -12.39 8.82
C GLU A 84 -15.71 -13.72 8.44
N HIS A 85 -15.09 -14.88 8.70
CA HIS A 85 -15.64 -16.17 8.29
C HIS A 85 -16.72 -16.66 9.27
N PRO A 86 -17.95 -17.00 8.81
CA PRO A 86 -19.07 -17.32 9.70
C PRO A 86 -18.82 -18.53 10.62
N GLN A 87 -17.96 -19.46 10.18
CA GLN A 87 -17.65 -20.68 10.94
C GLN A 87 -16.42 -20.54 11.85
N PHE A 88 -15.80 -19.36 11.90
CA PHE A 88 -14.68 -19.14 12.82
C PHE A 88 -15.18 -19.05 14.27
N ASP A 89 -14.53 -19.78 15.16
CA ASP A 89 -14.87 -19.86 16.61
C ASP A 89 -13.65 -19.60 17.50
N GLY A 90 -12.65 -18.89 16.94
CA GLY A 90 -11.44 -18.55 17.65
C GLY A 90 -10.26 -19.45 17.31
N LEU A 91 -9.12 -19.10 17.89
CA LEU A 91 -7.87 -19.87 17.77
C LEU A 91 -7.03 -19.77 19.05
N ASP A 92 -6.18 -20.76 19.25
CA ASP A 92 -5.11 -20.72 20.23
C ASP A 92 -3.78 -21.03 19.54
N ALA A 93 -2.71 -20.31 19.91
CA ALA A 93 -1.42 -20.45 19.25
C ALA A 93 -0.26 -20.18 20.20
N GLY A 94 0.81 -20.94 19.99
CA GLY A 94 1.96 -20.86 20.85
C GLY A 94 3.23 -21.43 20.24
N ILE A 95 4.17 -21.74 21.11
CA ILE A 95 5.46 -22.32 20.76
C ILE A 95 5.65 -23.67 21.44
N ILE A 96 6.50 -24.47 20.85
CA ILE A 96 6.93 -25.78 21.37
C ILE A 96 8.38 -25.61 21.83
N VAL A 97 8.65 -25.94 23.08
CA VAL A 97 9.98 -25.86 23.66
C VAL A 97 10.38 -27.17 24.31
N GLU A 98 11.68 -27.42 24.37
CA GLU A 98 12.24 -28.50 25.18
C GLU A 98 12.82 -27.94 26.47
N ARG A 99 12.60 -28.65 27.57
CA ARG A 99 13.20 -28.39 28.86
C ARG A 99 13.51 -29.70 29.58
N ASN A 100 14.80 -29.95 29.84
CA ASN A 100 15.30 -31.18 30.51
C ASN A 100 14.86 -32.47 29.79
N GLY A 101 14.77 -32.49 28.47
CA GLY A 101 14.30 -33.63 27.69
C GLY A 101 12.78 -33.80 27.58
N GLU A 102 12.02 -32.84 28.11
CA GLU A 102 10.54 -32.85 28.03
C GLU A 102 10.08 -31.77 27.05
N ILE A 103 9.13 -32.19 26.17
CA ILE A 103 8.46 -31.27 25.23
C ILE A 103 7.32 -30.56 25.94
N ILE A 104 7.33 -29.22 25.89
CA ILE A 104 6.34 -28.37 26.55
C ILE A 104 5.68 -27.43 25.51
N TYR A 105 4.36 -27.43 25.48
CA TYR A 105 3.55 -26.52 24.71
C TYR A 105 3.27 -25.26 25.52
N ARG A 106 3.71 -24.09 25.01
CA ARG A 106 3.50 -22.80 25.64
C ARG A 106 2.57 -21.95 24.82
N HIS A 107 1.61 -21.30 25.47
CA HIS A 107 0.78 -20.28 24.83
C HIS A 107 1.59 -19.01 24.55
N GLY A 108 1.33 -18.38 23.41
CA GLY A 108 2.06 -17.20 23.00
C GLY A 108 3.50 -17.50 22.52
N ALA A 109 4.41 -16.53 22.69
CA ALA A 109 5.79 -16.63 22.21
C ALA A 109 6.84 -16.45 23.32
N PHE A 110 6.41 -16.44 24.60
CA PHE A 110 7.31 -16.26 25.72
C PHE A 110 7.92 -17.58 26.21
N TYR A 111 9.25 -17.63 26.33
CA TYR A 111 9.99 -18.75 26.93
C TYR A 111 11.31 -18.28 27.52
N ASN A 112 11.88 -19.08 28.40
CA ASN A 112 13.16 -18.78 29.02
C ASN A 112 14.34 -19.34 28.22
N LYS A 113 14.93 -18.53 27.34
CA LYS A 113 16.07 -18.91 26.48
C LYS A 113 17.27 -19.53 27.19
N ARG A 114 17.41 -19.34 28.51
CA ARG A 114 18.51 -19.94 29.29
C ARG A 114 18.23 -21.36 29.77
N LYS A 115 16.96 -21.78 29.78
CA LYS A 115 16.51 -23.05 30.35
C LYS A 115 15.72 -23.90 29.37
N GLU A 116 15.35 -23.34 28.22
CA GLU A 116 14.45 -23.95 27.26
C GLU A 116 15.00 -23.75 25.85
N GLU A 117 14.94 -24.77 25.04
CA GLU A 117 15.25 -24.76 23.62
C GLU A 117 13.96 -24.62 22.80
N LEU A 118 13.96 -23.76 21.79
CA LEU A 118 12.83 -23.53 20.91
C LEU A 118 12.82 -24.62 19.83
N LEU A 119 11.81 -25.48 19.83
CA LEU A 119 11.65 -26.56 18.86
C LEU A 119 10.69 -26.22 17.73
N GLY A 120 9.65 -25.41 18.00
CA GLY A 120 8.63 -25.16 16.98
C GLY A 120 7.53 -24.21 17.42
N GLY A 121 6.49 -24.18 16.61
CA GLY A 121 5.25 -23.46 16.87
C GLY A 121 4.02 -24.36 16.70
N TRP A 122 2.93 -23.98 17.31
CA TRP A 122 1.65 -24.66 17.17
C TRP A 122 0.50 -23.69 17.12
N CYS A 123 -0.59 -24.11 16.46
CA CYS A 123 -1.85 -23.37 16.45
C CYS A 123 -3.02 -24.34 16.35
N GLU A 124 -4.08 -24.08 17.08
CA GLU A 124 -5.38 -24.72 17.00
C GLU A 124 -6.42 -23.71 16.56
N VAL A 125 -7.18 -24.03 15.53
CA VAL A 125 -8.28 -23.21 15.01
C VAL A 125 -9.60 -23.92 15.27
N PHE A 126 -10.50 -23.24 15.94
CA PHE A 126 -11.82 -23.76 16.27
C PHE A 126 -12.84 -23.29 15.23
N ARG A 127 -13.74 -24.20 14.86
CA ARG A 127 -14.82 -23.95 13.92
C ARG A 127 -16.15 -24.34 14.52
N LYS A 128 -17.17 -23.49 14.33
CA LYS A 128 -18.56 -23.73 14.84
C LYS A 128 -19.22 -24.97 14.23
N ASP A 129 -18.81 -25.39 13.04
CA ASP A 129 -19.34 -26.57 12.33
C ASP A 129 -18.58 -27.86 12.58
N ARG A 130 -17.60 -27.88 13.52
CA ARG A 130 -16.77 -29.05 13.84
C ARG A 130 -16.64 -29.24 15.35
N GLY A 131 -16.61 -30.48 15.78
CA GLY A 131 -16.47 -30.84 17.20
C GLY A 131 -15.03 -30.90 17.72
N HIS A 132 -14.03 -30.64 16.87
CA HIS A 132 -12.61 -30.68 17.21
C HIS A 132 -11.87 -29.56 16.47
N PRO A 133 -10.79 -29.01 17.04
CA PRO A 133 -9.96 -28.01 16.37
C PRO A 133 -9.16 -28.63 15.24
N ILE A 134 -8.79 -27.80 14.29
CA ILE A 134 -7.76 -28.12 13.30
C ILE A 134 -6.44 -27.59 13.85
N ARG A 135 -5.45 -28.47 13.98
CA ARG A 135 -4.17 -28.20 14.60
C ARG A 135 -3.04 -28.29 13.58
N ALA A 136 -2.17 -27.28 13.58
CA ALA A 136 -0.89 -27.30 12.89
C ALA A 136 0.27 -27.19 13.90
N GLU A 137 1.29 -27.99 13.70
CA GLU A 137 2.56 -27.95 14.43
C GLU A 137 3.69 -27.85 13.41
N VAL A 138 4.63 -26.92 13.63
CA VAL A 138 5.70 -26.63 12.69
C VAL A 138 7.05 -26.64 13.39
N SER A 139 8.06 -27.22 12.76
CA SER A 139 9.42 -27.28 13.28
C SER A 139 10.14 -25.94 13.05
N PHE A 140 10.87 -25.48 14.07
CA PHE A 140 11.69 -24.27 13.95
C PHE A 140 12.77 -24.41 12.88
N ASP A 141 13.43 -25.56 12.82
CA ASP A 141 14.54 -25.82 11.90
C ASP A 141 14.11 -25.85 10.43
N GLU A 142 12.85 -26.22 10.18
CA GLU A 142 12.28 -26.24 8.82
C GLU A 142 12.03 -24.86 8.24
N TYR A 143 11.68 -23.90 9.12
CA TYR A 143 11.26 -22.56 8.71
C TYR A 143 12.28 -21.47 9.00
N VAL A 144 13.30 -21.71 9.79
CA VAL A 144 14.29 -20.70 10.13
C VAL A 144 14.99 -20.17 8.88
N GLY A 145 14.81 -18.88 8.62
CA GLY A 145 15.48 -18.22 7.50
C GLY A 145 16.98 -18.08 7.74
N ILE A 146 17.79 -18.71 6.90
CA ILE A 146 19.24 -18.72 6.99
C ILE A 146 19.86 -17.65 6.10
N ASN A 147 20.80 -16.88 6.63
CA ASN A 147 21.62 -15.98 5.86
C ASN A 147 22.66 -16.79 5.06
N ASN A 148 22.56 -16.80 3.74
CA ASN A 148 23.40 -17.57 2.83
C ASN A 148 24.91 -17.23 2.93
N LYS A 149 25.28 -16.04 3.44
CA LYS A 149 26.68 -15.63 3.61
C LYS A 149 27.31 -16.16 4.89
N THR A 150 26.52 -16.31 5.96
CA THR A 150 27.01 -16.65 7.29
C THR A 150 26.62 -18.07 7.75
N GLY A 151 25.67 -18.72 7.07
CA GLY A 151 25.09 -19.99 7.49
C GLY A 151 24.31 -19.94 8.80
N LYS A 152 24.03 -18.74 9.33
CA LYS A 152 23.31 -18.53 10.59
C LYS A 152 21.90 -18.00 10.33
N PRO A 153 20.99 -18.14 11.31
CA PRO A 153 19.66 -17.50 11.19
C PRO A 153 19.81 -16.01 10.85
N ASN A 154 18.94 -15.52 9.96
CA ASN A 154 18.89 -14.09 9.65
C ASN A 154 18.48 -13.27 10.89
N SER A 155 18.59 -11.94 10.83
CA SER A 155 18.42 -11.06 11.98
C SER A 155 17.05 -11.21 12.67
N MET A 156 15.99 -11.42 11.91
CA MET A 156 14.62 -11.59 12.43
C MET A 156 14.47 -12.94 13.15
N TRP A 157 14.92 -14.02 12.55
CA TRP A 157 14.85 -15.34 13.15
C TRP A 157 15.77 -15.48 14.36
N ALA A 158 16.95 -14.86 14.34
CA ALA A 158 17.87 -14.86 15.48
C ALA A 158 17.30 -14.11 16.70
N THR A 159 16.63 -13.00 16.48
CA THR A 159 16.13 -12.14 17.56
C THR A 159 14.71 -12.46 18.01
N LYS A 160 13.83 -12.80 17.06
CA LYS A 160 12.37 -13.00 17.24
C LYS A 160 11.88 -14.39 16.82
N GLY A 161 12.74 -15.41 16.84
CA GLY A 161 12.43 -16.75 16.31
C GLY A 161 11.14 -17.35 16.87
N ALA A 162 10.86 -17.23 18.16
CA ALA A 162 9.62 -17.69 18.76
C ALA A 162 8.36 -17.01 18.20
N THR A 163 8.44 -15.70 17.96
CA THR A 163 7.34 -14.97 17.33
C THR A 163 7.14 -15.38 15.87
N MET A 164 8.25 -15.61 15.14
CA MET A 164 8.22 -15.99 13.73
C MET A 164 7.60 -17.38 13.56
N ILE A 165 8.08 -18.38 14.30
CA ILE A 165 7.56 -19.76 14.17
C ILE A 165 6.10 -19.88 14.62
N ARG A 166 5.69 -19.11 15.64
CA ARG A 166 4.28 -19.04 16.04
C ARG A 166 3.39 -18.49 14.92
N LYS A 167 3.87 -17.48 14.17
CA LYS A 167 3.13 -16.91 13.03
C LYS A 167 2.99 -17.92 11.89
N VAL A 168 4.05 -18.71 11.60
CA VAL A 168 4.00 -19.80 10.62
C VAL A 168 2.91 -20.81 10.99
N ALA A 169 2.90 -21.30 12.22
CA ALA A 169 1.90 -22.25 12.69
C ALA A 169 0.47 -21.70 12.56
N LEU A 170 0.29 -20.41 12.92
CA LEU A 170 -1.00 -19.72 12.82
C LEU A 170 -1.50 -19.64 11.36
N CYS A 171 -0.65 -19.21 10.42
CA CYS A 171 -1.02 -19.09 9.01
C CYS A 171 -1.36 -20.47 8.41
N GLN A 172 -0.60 -21.52 8.74
CA GLN A 172 -0.90 -22.88 8.27
C GLN A 172 -2.23 -23.38 8.82
N ALA A 173 -2.45 -23.30 10.14
CA ALA A 173 -3.69 -23.77 10.75
C ALA A 173 -4.93 -23.07 10.18
N LEU A 174 -4.85 -21.76 9.93
CA LEU A 174 -5.93 -21.00 9.30
C LEU A 174 -6.17 -21.44 7.85
N ARG A 175 -5.11 -21.66 7.07
CA ARG A 175 -5.22 -22.16 5.68
C ARG A 175 -5.85 -23.53 5.61
N ASP A 176 -5.45 -24.43 6.50
CA ASP A 176 -6.03 -25.80 6.60
C ASP A 176 -7.49 -25.77 7.08
N SER A 177 -7.81 -24.81 7.95
CA SER A 177 -9.18 -24.64 8.46
C SER A 177 -10.13 -24.04 7.43
N PHE A 178 -9.67 -23.10 6.60
CA PHE A 178 -10.48 -22.34 5.65
C PHE A 178 -9.81 -22.26 4.28
N PRO A 179 -9.59 -23.37 3.57
CA PRO A 179 -8.78 -23.39 2.35
C PRO A 179 -9.30 -22.44 1.26
N ASN A 180 -10.62 -22.27 1.14
CA ASN A 180 -11.21 -21.39 0.15
C ASN A 180 -10.97 -19.89 0.46
N ALA A 181 -10.84 -19.51 1.73
CA ALA A 181 -10.60 -18.12 2.15
C ALA A 181 -9.12 -17.73 2.02
N PHE A 182 -8.21 -18.70 2.10
CA PHE A 182 -6.76 -18.47 2.13
C PHE A 182 -6.02 -19.11 0.95
N GLN A 183 -6.72 -19.45 -0.12
CA GLN A 183 -6.14 -20.10 -1.30
C GLN A 183 -4.98 -19.28 -1.88
N GLN A 184 -3.81 -19.93 -2.02
CA GLN A 184 -2.57 -19.34 -2.56
C GLN A 184 -2.03 -18.11 -1.79
N LEU A 185 -2.44 -17.92 -0.53
CA LEU A 185 -1.89 -16.87 0.32
C LEU A 185 -0.85 -17.48 1.27
N TYR A 186 0.35 -16.88 1.28
CA TYR A 186 1.46 -17.28 2.12
C TYR A 186 2.01 -16.08 2.88
N GLY A 187 2.34 -16.29 4.16
CA GLY A 187 2.97 -15.28 5.00
C GLY A 187 4.45 -15.06 4.64
N GLU A 188 4.99 -13.92 5.03
CA GLU A 188 6.41 -13.59 4.83
C GLU A 188 7.34 -14.60 5.53
N GLU A 189 6.92 -15.09 6.70
CA GLU A 189 7.67 -16.04 7.50
C GLU A 189 7.71 -17.45 6.88
N GLU A 190 6.65 -17.83 6.18
CA GLU A 190 6.55 -19.11 5.48
C GLU A 190 7.42 -19.17 4.21
N MET A 191 7.63 -18.02 3.58
CA MET A 191 8.42 -17.88 2.35
C MET A 191 9.90 -17.60 2.63
N ASN A 192 10.35 -17.60 3.89
CA ASN A 192 11.70 -17.25 4.32
C ASN A 192 12.16 -15.89 3.80
N ILE A 193 11.25 -14.92 3.74
CA ILE A 193 11.48 -13.59 3.24
C ILE A 193 11.94 -12.70 4.39
N ASP A 194 13.14 -12.12 4.28
CA ASP A 194 13.66 -11.18 5.25
C ASP A 194 13.30 -9.75 4.86
N LEU A 195 12.25 -9.20 5.46
CA LEU A 195 11.86 -7.80 5.32
C LEU A 195 12.67 -6.85 6.23
N SER A 196 13.59 -7.35 7.05
CA SER A 196 14.42 -6.50 7.91
C SER A 196 15.44 -5.65 7.13
N ASN A 197 15.72 -6.03 5.87
CA ASN A 197 16.40 -5.20 4.89
C ASN A 197 15.43 -4.20 4.18
N LYS A 198 14.31 -3.86 4.80
CA LYS A 198 13.69 -2.59 4.44
C LYS A 198 14.79 -1.55 4.57
N ALA A 199 15.24 -1.01 3.43
CA ALA A 199 15.59 0.40 3.40
C ALA A 199 14.52 1.03 4.30
N GLU A 200 14.96 1.67 5.39
CA GLU A 200 14.05 2.42 6.24
C GLU A 200 12.98 2.95 5.29
N VAL A 201 11.74 2.50 5.49
CA VAL A 201 10.65 3.32 5.02
C VAL A 201 10.97 4.60 5.76
N VAL A 202 11.69 5.48 5.09
CA VAL A 202 11.54 6.89 5.35
C VAL A 202 10.03 6.94 5.47
N GLU A 203 9.52 7.09 6.70
CA GLU A 203 8.16 7.60 6.85
C GLU A 203 8.12 8.59 5.73
N ALA A 204 7.33 8.29 4.71
CA ALA A 204 7.08 9.32 3.76
C ALA A 204 6.54 10.36 4.70
N GLU A 205 7.42 11.31 5.08
CA GLU A 205 6.92 12.63 5.29
C GLU A 205 5.96 12.70 4.14
N VAL A 206 4.70 12.80 4.48
CA VAL A 206 3.74 13.33 3.56
C VAL A 206 4.39 14.66 3.21
N VAL A 207 5.29 14.62 2.23
CA VAL A 207 5.63 15.79 1.46
C VAL A 207 4.28 16.01 0.84
N GLU A 208 3.47 16.78 1.57
CA GLU A 208 2.35 17.45 0.97
C GLU A 208 2.98 18.00 -0.28
N ASP A 209 2.58 17.52 -1.44
CA ASP A 209 3.03 18.05 -2.70
C ASP A 209 2.53 19.51 -2.74
N THR A 210 3.27 20.35 -2.04
CA THR A 210 3.01 21.79 -1.92
C THR A 210 3.25 22.48 -3.25
N SER A 211 3.87 21.79 -4.23
CA SER A 211 4.13 22.35 -5.56
C SER A 211 2.84 22.80 -6.24
N GLY A 212 1.75 22.05 -6.10
CA GLY A 212 0.42 22.42 -6.58
C GLY A 212 -0.16 23.60 -5.82
N PHE A 213 0.06 23.69 -4.51
CA PHE A 213 -0.39 24.83 -3.68
C PHE A 213 0.39 26.09 -3.99
N GLU A 214 1.71 25.99 -4.11
CA GLU A 214 2.58 27.12 -4.47
C GLU A 214 2.28 27.63 -5.88
N GLU A 215 2.10 26.75 -6.87
CA GLU A 215 1.70 27.11 -8.22
C GLU A 215 0.33 27.82 -8.22
N CYS A 216 -0.65 27.31 -7.50
CA CYS A 216 -1.97 27.90 -7.41
C CYS A 216 -1.95 29.26 -6.73
N ALA A 217 -1.18 29.45 -5.66
CA ALA A 217 -0.98 30.74 -4.99
C ALA A 217 -0.30 31.76 -5.92
N ARG A 218 0.72 31.33 -6.66
CA ARG A 218 1.41 32.18 -7.65
C ARG A 218 0.46 32.63 -8.76
N LEU A 219 -0.35 31.72 -9.30
CA LEU A 219 -1.32 32.05 -10.36
C LEU A 219 -2.45 32.97 -9.85
N ARG A 220 -2.87 32.84 -8.60
CA ARG A 220 -3.80 33.78 -7.96
C ARG A 220 -3.21 35.18 -7.92
N ASN A 221 -1.96 35.32 -7.45
CA ASN A 221 -1.26 36.61 -7.40
C ASN A 221 -1.09 37.23 -8.81
N GLU A 222 -0.83 36.41 -9.84
CA GLU A 222 -0.76 36.84 -11.23
C GLU A 222 -2.14 37.34 -11.73
N CYS A 223 -3.25 36.68 -11.38
CA CYS A 223 -4.60 37.18 -11.67
C CYS A 223 -4.82 38.56 -11.05
N GLU A 224 -4.49 38.75 -9.77
CA GLU A 224 -4.66 40.01 -9.06
C GLU A 224 -3.79 41.12 -9.67
N SER A 225 -2.56 40.82 -10.09
CA SER A 225 -1.68 41.79 -10.77
C SER A 225 -2.21 42.25 -12.13
N LEU A 226 -3.00 41.43 -12.79
CA LEU A 226 -3.71 41.75 -14.04
C LEU A 226 -5.09 42.39 -13.81
N GLY A 227 -5.41 42.75 -12.57
CA GLY A 227 -6.69 43.39 -12.21
C GLY A 227 -7.88 42.42 -12.30
N ILE A 228 -7.65 41.13 -12.13
CA ILE A 228 -8.70 40.13 -12.01
C ILE A 228 -8.91 39.87 -10.51
N ASP A 229 -10.00 40.38 -9.95
CA ASP A 229 -10.35 40.10 -8.55
C ASP A 229 -10.88 38.67 -8.42
N THR A 230 -9.99 37.75 -7.95
CA THR A 230 -10.30 36.34 -7.81
C THR A 230 -11.34 36.03 -6.72
N ARG A 231 -11.66 37.03 -5.88
CA ARG A 231 -12.66 36.91 -4.79
C ARG A 231 -14.02 37.51 -5.14
N SER A 232 -14.13 38.15 -6.30
CA SER A 232 -15.41 38.71 -6.74
C SER A 232 -16.44 37.62 -7.02
N ASP A 233 -17.71 37.87 -6.76
CA ASP A 233 -18.80 36.92 -6.95
C ASP A 233 -18.82 36.35 -8.37
N GLY A 234 -18.65 37.21 -9.40
CA GLY A 234 -18.65 36.77 -10.79
C GLY A 234 -17.48 35.82 -11.15
N VAL A 235 -16.28 36.01 -10.59
CA VAL A 235 -15.15 35.11 -10.81
C VAL A 235 -15.35 33.83 -10.03
N ASN A 236 -15.87 33.86 -8.81
CA ASN A 236 -16.20 32.69 -8.02
C ASN A 236 -17.25 31.83 -8.69
N GLU A 237 -18.35 32.40 -9.18
CA GLU A 237 -19.38 31.69 -9.93
C GLU A 237 -18.82 31.04 -11.21
N TRP A 238 -17.95 31.76 -11.93
CA TRP A 238 -17.32 31.23 -13.13
C TRP A 238 -16.39 30.04 -12.77
N ILE A 239 -15.55 30.16 -11.74
CA ILE A 239 -14.66 29.06 -11.28
C ILE A 239 -15.52 27.86 -10.87
N THR A 240 -16.55 28.07 -10.05
CA THR A 240 -17.44 27.00 -9.60
C THR A 240 -18.12 26.31 -10.80
N SER A 241 -18.59 27.07 -11.79
CA SER A 241 -19.23 26.53 -12.99
C SER A 241 -18.30 25.68 -13.87
N LYS A 242 -17.01 26.04 -13.91
CA LYS A 242 -16.00 25.36 -14.74
C LYS A 242 -15.31 24.20 -14.04
N THR A 243 -15.20 24.25 -12.71
CA THR A 243 -14.39 23.31 -11.92
C THR A 243 -15.20 22.44 -10.98
N GLY A 244 -16.43 22.83 -10.63
CA GLY A 244 -17.23 22.20 -9.58
C GLY A 244 -16.73 22.48 -8.15
N LEU A 245 -15.72 23.34 -7.97
CA LEU A 245 -15.16 23.66 -6.66
C LEU A 245 -16.06 24.69 -5.95
N ILE A 246 -16.38 24.40 -4.70
CA ILE A 246 -17.26 25.25 -3.85
C ILE A 246 -16.43 26.33 -3.15
N THR A 247 -15.12 26.13 -3.00
CA THR A 247 -14.20 27.04 -2.32
C THR A 247 -12.90 27.22 -3.09
N GLN A 248 -12.25 28.37 -2.92
CA GLN A 248 -10.90 28.67 -3.40
C GLN A 248 -9.89 28.74 -2.24
N ASP A 249 -10.31 28.36 -1.04
CA ASP A 249 -9.41 28.30 0.11
C ASP A 249 -8.48 27.09 -0.03
N LEU A 250 -7.19 27.35 -0.30
CA LEU A 250 -6.18 26.31 -0.51
C LEU A 250 -6.04 25.37 0.68
N GLY A 251 -6.32 25.85 1.91
CA GLY A 251 -6.29 25.00 3.10
C GLY A 251 -7.40 23.95 3.17
N GLN A 252 -8.43 24.07 2.31
CA GLN A 252 -9.56 23.13 2.25
C GLN A 252 -9.54 22.25 1.00
N LEU A 253 -8.56 22.44 0.10
CA LEU A 253 -8.46 21.71 -1.17
C LEU A 253 -7.38 20.63 -1.09
N ASN A 254 -7.66 19.47 -1.67
CA ASN A 254 -6.65 18.43 -1.89
C ASN A 254 -5.82 18.72 -3.16
N ALA A 255 -4.73 17.96 -3.38
CA ALA A 255 -3.81 18.17 -4.51
C ALA A 255 -4.50 18.13 -5.88
N SER A 256 -5.48 17.25 -6.09
CA SER A 256 -6.23 17.18 -7.35
C SER A 256 -7.11 18.41 -7.55
N GLN A 257 -7.78 18.88 -6.51
CA GLN A 257 -8.61 20.08 -6.54
C GLN A 257 -7.79 21.35 -6.77
N THR A 258 -6.61 21.43 -6.16
CA THR A 258 -5.64 22.51 -6.36
C THR A 258 -5.15 22.59 -7.81
N ALA A 259 -4.85 21.45 -8.43
CA ALA A 259 -4.47 21.38 -9.85
C ALA A 259 -5.61 21.84 -10.79
N ILE A 260 -6.86 21.52 -10.46
CA ILE A 260 -8.04 21.98 -11.22
C ILE A 260 -8.20 23.50 -11.07
N LEU A 261 -8.04 24.04 -9.87
CA LEU A 261 -8.11 25.49 -9.60
C LEU A 261 -6.99 26.26 -10.33
N ALA A 262 -5.76 25.71 -10.34
CA ALA A 262 -4.64 26.28 -11.08
C ALA A 262 -4.93 26.39 -12.59
N LYS A 263 -5.56 25.39 -13.20
CA LYS A 263 -6.01 25.45 -14.60
C LYS A 263 -7.03 26.55 -14.84
N ALA A 264 -7.97 26.76 -13.91
CA ALA A 264 -8.95 27.84 -14.01
C ALA A 264 -8.28 29.21 -13.98
N TYR A 265 -7.34 29.44 -13.08
CA TYR A 265 -6.56 30.71 -13.04
C TYR A 265 -5.75 30.92 -14.32
N LYS A 266 -5.09 29.90 -14.87
CA LYS A 266 -4.40 30.00 -16.19
C LYS A 266 -5.34 30.45 -17.29
N THR A 267 -6.57 29.95 -17.31
CA THR A 267 -7.58 30.34 -18.30
C THR A 267 -8.02 31.78 -18.16
N LEU A 268 -8.20 32.26 -16.93
CA LEU A 268 -8.52 33.69 -16.65
C LEU A 268 -7.41 34.64 -17.12
N ILE A 269 -6.14 34.30 -16.81
CA ILE A 269 -4.95 35.07 -17.23
C ILE A 269 -4.87 35.12 -18.76
N GLN A 270 -5.02 34.02 -19.44
CA GLN A 270 -4.99 33.95 -20.92
C GLN A 270 -6.10 34.79 -21.54
N GLY A 271 -7.32 34.68 -21.00
CA GLY A 271 -8.46 35.50 -21.48
C GLY A 271 -8.27 37.01 -21.28
N LYS A 272 -7.64 37.44 -20.19
CA LYS A 272 -7.33 38.83 -19.95
C LYS A 272 -6.26 39.34 -20.90
N LYS A 273 -5.14 38.63 -21.03
CA LYS A 273 -4.03 38.94 -21.95
C LYS A 273 -4.49 39.04 -23.42
N ALA A 274 -5.38 38.15 -23.85
CA ALA A 274 -5.94 38.17 -25.20
C ALA A 274 -6.81 39.42 -25.44
N LYS A 275 -7.61 39.84 -24.47
CA LYS A 275 -8.41 41.07 -24.57
C LYS A 275 -7.54 42.34 -24.65
N GLU A 276 -6.46 42.40 -23.86
CA GLU A 276 -5.51 43.54 -23.89
C GLU A 276 -4.74 43.59 -25.22
N ALA A 277 -4.39 42.46 -25.80
CA ALA A 277 -3.73 42.40 -27.11
C ALA A 277 -4.67 42.88 -28.24
N THR A 278 -5.98 42.66 -28.13
CA THR A 278 -6.97 43.09 -29.14
C THR A 278 -7.25 44.59 -29.04
N VAL A 279 -7.14 45.20 -27.85
CA VAL A 279 -7.34 46.64 -27.64
C VAL A 279 -6.12 47.45 -28.12
N ASN A 280 -4.92 46.87 -28.12
CA ASN A 280 -3.67 47.52 -28.51
C ASN A 280 -3.27 47.26 -29.99
N ALA A 281 -4.12 46.65 -30.80
CA ALA A 281 -3.84 46.47 -32.21
C ALA A 281 -3.95 47.85 -32.93
N PRO A 282 -2.92 48.27 -33.71
CA PRO A 282 -3.00 49.54 -34.44
C PRO A 282 -4.12 49.48 -35.46
N VAL A 283 -4.98 50.49 -35.44
CA VAL A 283 -5.96 50.73 -36.50
C VAL A 283 -5.19 51.08 -37.77
N GLU A 284 -5.14 50.16 -38.74
CA GLU A 284 -4.66 50.50 -40.08
C GLU A 284 -5.66 51.46 -40.71
N ASP A 285 -5.19 52.73 -40.83
CA ASP A 285 -5.84 53.80 -41.57
C ASP A 285 -5.96 53.37 -43.03
N SER A 286 -7.16 53.01 -43.44
CA SER A 286 -7.48 52.85 -44.85
C SER A 286 -7.66 54.23 -45.49
N GLN A 287 -6.56 54.86 -45.87
CA GLN A 287 -6.62 56.03 -46.76
C GLN A 287 -6.73 55.57 -48.22
N SER A 288 -7.91 55.82 -48.71
CA SER A 288 -8.37 56.15 -50.09
C SER A 288 -7.32 56.17 -51.18
N PHE A 289 -7.55 55.46 -52.26
CA PHE A 289 -7.13 55.84 -53.59
C PHE A 289 -8.29 56.42 -54.39
N ILE A 290 -8.08 57.66 -54.80
CA ILE A 290 -8.74 58.30 -55.96
C ILE A 290 -8.09 57.75 -57.23
#